data_cd4c011a0a018a0c4b3408e51da0152e
#
_entry.id   cd4c011a0a018a0c4b3408e51da0152e
#
_cell.length_a   1.000
_cell.length_b   1.000
_cell.length_c   1.000
_cell.angle_alpha   90.00
_cell.angle_beta   90.00
_cell.angle_gamma   90.00
#
_symmetry.space_group_name_H-M   'P 1'
#
loop_
_entity.id
_entity.type
_entity.pdbx_description
1 polymer ?
#
loop_
_entity_poly.entity_id
_entity_poly.type
_entity_poly.pdbx_seq_one_letter_code
_entity_poly.pdbx_strand_id
1 'polypeptide(L)'
;MLVVDDEEMVRDVLTRYLERDGFAVETAADGVAALAALGREAPDVVLLDLMLPRVDGFEVFRRMQGSSGPAVIMLTARGDETDRVIGLELGADDYVTKPFSPREVVARVKAVLRRSSRAPHGANADLGPLEFGELRIDPAAREVTGAGKRIRLTPKEFDMLLLLASHPGHVFSRIQLLDELWDFAFDGDPSTVTVHVRRVREKIERDPSAPRHLVTVWGAGYRFDP
;
A
#
# COMPACT_ATOMS: atom_id res chain seq x y z
N MET A 1 -13.69 9.04 -1.75
CA MET A 1 -12.83 8.10 -2.50
C MET A 1 -13.00 8.29 -4.00
N LEU A 2 -12.04 7.86 -4.83
CA LEU A 2 -12.08 8.02 -6.28
C LEU A 2 -12.04 6.64 -6.97
N VAL A 3 -12.96 6.41 -7.92
CA VAL A 3 -12.99 5.21 -8.78
C VAL A 3 -12.60 5.62 -10.19
N VAL A 4 -11.51 5.05 -10.70
CA VAL A 4 -10.95 5.35 -12.02
C VAL A 4 -10.95 4.08 -12.86
N ASP A 5 -11.79 4.05 -13.89
CA ASP A 5 -11.93 2.94 -14.83
C ASP A 5 -12.54 3.49 -16.12
N ASP A 6 -12.15 3.05 -17.30
CA ASP A 6 -12.72 3.53 -18.55
C ASP A 6 -14.10 2.91 -18.83
N GLU A 7 -14.38 1.72 -18.28
CA GLU A 7 -15.67 1.05 -18.42
C GLU A 7 -16.74 1.67 -17.51
N GLU A 8 -17.76 2.31 -18.10
CA GLU A 8 -18.86 2.92 -17.36
C GLU A 8 -19.58 1.93 -16.44
N MET A 9 -19.81 0.70 -16.93
CA MET A 9 -20.47 -0.36 -16.15
C MET A 9 -19.69 -0.70 -14.87
N VAL A 10 -18.36 -0.74 -14.95
CA VAL A 10 -17.49 -1.01 -13.78
C VAL A 10 -17.60 0.11 -12.77
N ARG A 11 -17.51 1.39 -13.24
CA ARG A 11 -17.67 2.55 -12.37
C ARG A 11 -19.03 2.58 -11.67
N ASP A 12 -20.11 2.32 -12.41
CA ASP A 12 -21.48 2.31 -11.86
C ASP A 12 -21.68 1.23 -10.81
N VAL A 13 -21.22 0.01 -11.10
CA VAL A 13 -21.34 -1.10 -10.17
C VAL A 13 -20.54 -0.83 -8.90
N LEU A 14 -19.29 -0.42 -9.01
CA LEU A 14 -18.44 -0.11 -7.86
C LEU A 14 -19.03 1.04 -7.04
N THR A 15 -19.47 2.12 -7.68
CA THR A 15 -20.10 3.25 -7.00
C THR A 15 -21.28 2.81 -6.15
N ARG A 16 -22.23 2.06 -6.72
CA ARG A 16 -23.41 1.56 -5.97
C ARG A 16 -23.05 0.73 -4.75
N TYR A 17 -22.07 -0.16 -4.87
CA TYR A 17 -21.66 -1.00 -3.76
C TYR A 17 -20.92 -0.21 -2.67
N LEU A 18 -20.09 0.73 -3.05
CA LEU A 18 -19.36 1.59 -2.14
C LEU A 18 -20.26 2.59 -1.41
N GLU A 19 -21.16 3.25 -2.12
CA GLU A 19 -22.15 4.17 -1.52
C GLU A 19 -23.08 3.46 -0.56
N ARG A 20 -23.50 2.23 -0.87
CA ARG A 20 -24.30 1.38 0.03
C ARG A 20 -23.58 1.10 1.34
N ASP A 21 -22.26 1.04 1.31
CA ASP A 21 -21.40 0.85 2.47
C ASP A 21 -20.98 2.16 3.15
N GLY A 22 -21.56 3.32 2.72
CA GLY A 22 -21.43 4.63 3.34
C GLY A 22 -20.24 5.47 2.85
N PHE A 23 -19.63 5.11 1.73
CA PHE A 23 -18.54 5.89 1.15
C PHE A 23 -19.05 6.98 0.21
N ALA A 24 -18.47 8.19 0.27
CA ALA A 24 -18.63 9.19 -0.78
C ALA A 24 -17.72 8.84 -1.96
N VAL A 25 -18.30 8.68 -3.15
CA VAL A 25 -17.59 8.22 -4.34
C VAL A 25 -17.61 9.28 -5.43
N GLU A 26 -16.44 9.63 -5.94
CA GLU A 26 -16.24 10.35 -7.19
C GLU A 26 -15.71 9.37 -8.25
N THR A 27 -16.05 9.59 -9.52
CA THR A 27 -15.62 8.71 -10.62
C THR A 27 -14.82 9.47 -11.66
N ALA A 28 -13.89 8.80 -12.33
CA ALA A 28 -13.16 9.31 -13.48
C ALA A 28 -13.07 8.23 -14.56
N ALA A 29 -13.29 8.63 -15.83
CA ALA A 29 -13.30 7.70 -16.97
C ALA A 29 -11.94 7.55 -17.65
N ASP A 30 -10.92 8.28 -17.22
CA ASP A 30 -9.57 8.24 -17.79
C ASP A 30 -8.56 8.92 -16.86
N GLY A 31 -7.28 8.77 -17.18
CA GLY A 31 -6.21 9.31 -16.35
C GLY A 31 -6.19 10.84 -16.27
N VAL A 32 -6.66 11.56 -17.29
CA VAL A 32 -6.70 13.04 -17.24
C VAL A 32 -7.77 13.50 -16.26
N ALA A 33 -8.96 12.90 -16.31
CA ALA A 33 -10.05 13.17 -15.37
C ALA A 33 -9.66 12.79 -13.94
N ALA A 34 -8.95 11.66 -13.77
CA ALA A 34 -8.42 11.23 -12.48
C ALA A 34 -7.46 12.25 -11.87
N LEU A 35 -6.48 12.73 -12.64
CA LEU A 35 -5.53 13.75 -12.19
C LEU A 35 -6.22 15.08 -11.85
N ALA A 36 -7.24 15.46 -12.61
CA ALA A 36 -8.03 16.64 -12.32
C ALA A 36 -8.85 16.49 -11.02
N ALA A 37 -9.43 15.32 -10.76
CA ALA A 37 -10.14 15.01 -9.52
C ALA A 37 -9.20 15.09 -8.30
N LEU A 38 -8.03 14.45 -8.40
CA LEU A 38 -7.00 14.46 -7.37
C LEU A 38 -6.45 15.86 -7.05
N GLY A 39 -6.46 16.77 -8.03
CA GLY A 39 -6.05 18.16 -7.81
C GLY A 39 -7.10 19.02 -7.08
N ARG A 40 -8.37 18.57 -7.02
CA ARG A 40 -9.45 19.27 -6.32
C ARG A 40 -9.54 18.87 -4.85
N GLU A 41 -9.58 17.59 -4.62
CA GLU A 41 -9.73 17.03 -3.28
C GLU A 41 -8.93 15.72 -3.19
N ALA A 42 -8.18 15.55 -2.11
CA ALA A 42 -7.44 14.33 -1.86
C ALA A 42 -8.38 13.23 -1.33
N PRO A 43 -8.66 12.17 -2.09
CA PRO A 43 -9.47 11.06 -1.59
C PRO A 43 -8.67 10.22 -0.60
N ASP A 44 -9.36 9.54 0.33
CA ASP A 44 -8.70 8.58 1.23
C ASP A 44 -8.19 7.34 0.48
N VAL A 45 -8.94 6.89 -0.54
CA VAL A 45 -8.63 5.72 -1.37
C VAL A 45 -8.92 6.01 -2.84
N VAL A 46 -8.06 5.49 -3.70
CA VAL A 46 -8.25 5.44 -5.16
C VAL A 46 -8.32 3.99 -5.61
N LEU A 47 -9.40 3.62 -6.29
CA LEU A 47 -9.46 2.40 -7.11
C LEU A 47 -9.02 2.79 -8.51
N LEU A 48 -7.95 2.20 -9.01
CA LEU A 48 -7.28 2.66 -10.24
C LEU A 48 -7.11 1.52 -11.23
N ASP A 49 -7.80 1.61 -12.37
CA ASP A 49 -7.49 0.75 -13.51
C ASP A 49 -6.14 1.16 -14.10
N LEU A 50 -5.35 0.17 -14.46
CA LEU A 50 -4.06 0.38 -15.12
C LEU A 50 -4.23 0.68 -16.62
N MET A 51 -5.22 0.08 -17.26
CA MET A 51 -5.44 0.15 -18.71
C MET A 51 -6.34 1.34 -19.09
N LEU A 52 -5.95 2.55 -18.70
CA LEU A 52 -6.73 3.74 -18.99
C LEU A 52 -6.33 4.38 -20.33
N PRO A 53 -7.30 4.97 -21.06
CA PRO A 53 -7.00 5.76 -22.24
C PRO A 53 -6.35 7.10 -21.88
N ARG A 54 -5.60 7.68 -22.84
CA ARG A 54 -4.93 8.99 -22.78
C ARG A 54 -3.74 9.05 -21.83
N VAL A 55 -3.96 8.90 -20.54
CA VAL A 55 -2.92 8.81 -19.51
C VAL A 55 -3.12 7.48 -18.81
N ASP A 56 -2.14 6.59 -18.91
CA ASP A 56 -2.23 5.26 -18.30
C ASP A 56 -2.27 5.32 -16.76
N GLY A 57 -2.79 4.26 -16.16
CA GLY A 57 -2.93 4.19 -14.71
C GLY A 57 -1.61 4.24 -13.95
N PHE A 58 -0.52 3.75 -14.54
CA PHE A 58 0.81 3.83 -13.93
C PHE A 58 1.31 5.28 -13.84
N GLU A 59 1.06 6.08 -14.88
CA GLU A 59 1.42 7.50 -14.87
C GLU A 59 0.56 8.30 -13.88
N VAL A 60 -0.75 7.99 -13.81
CA VAL A 60 -1.63 8.56 -12.76
C VAL A 60 -1.08 8.22 -11.38
N PHE A 61 -0.75 6.94 -11.14
CA PHE A 61 -0.20 6.48 -9.88
C PHE A 61 1.12 7.18 -9.53
N ARG A 62 2.07 7.29 -10.46
CA ARG A 62 3.33 7.99 -10.23
C ARG A 62 3.13 9.44 -9.80
N ARG A 63 2.17 10.15 -10.42
CA ARG A 63 1.85 11.54 -10.08
C ARG A 63 1.15 11.70 -8.73
N MET A 64 0.45 10.67 -8.28
CA MET A 64 -0.15 10.65 -6.93
C MET A 64 0.88 10.41 -5.82
N GLN A 65 2.03 9.82 -6.14
CA GLN A 65 3.04 9.48 -5.13
C GLN A 65 3.59 10.73 -4.45
N GLY A 66 3.12 10.99 -3.23
CA GLY A 66 3.57 12.03 -2.32
C GLY A 66 3.64 11.50 -0.89
N SER A 67 4.20 12.29 0.02
CA SER A 67 4.39 11.90 1.43
C SER A 67 3.09 11.67 2.23
N SER A 68 1.94 11.96 1.63
CA SER A 68 0.61 11.83 2.24
C SER A 68 -0.42 11.54 1.14
N GLY A 69 -0.04 10.77 0.11
CA GLY A 69 -0.97 10.39 -0.96
C GLY A 69 -2.07 9.45 -0.46
N PRO A 70 -3.17 9.34 -1.23
CA PRO A 70 -4.25 8.40 -0.94
C PRO A 70 -3.72 6.96 -0.97
N ALA A 71 -4.42 6.08 -0.28
CA ALA A 71 -4.21 4.66 -0.47
C ALA A 71 -4.69 4.23 -1.86
N VAL A 72 -3.97 3.33 -2.52
CA VAL A 72 -4.27 2.94 -3.89
C VAL A 72 -4.49 1.44 -4.00
N ILE A 73 -5.65 1.06 -4.52
CA ILE A 73 -5.97 -0.31 -4.92
C ILE A 73 -5.98 -0.37 -6.44
N MET A 74 -5.09 -1.15 -7.02
CA MET A 74 -5.02 -1.29 -8.47
C MET A 74 -6.02 -2.34 -8.97
N LEU A 75 -6.74 -2.00 -10.06
CA LEU A 75 -7.58 -2.93 -10.80
C LEU A 75 -6.78 -3.43 -12.00
N THR A 76 -6.53 -4.74 -12.11
CA THR A 76 -5.65 -5.31 -13.13
C THR A 76 -6.36 -6.37 -13.95
N ALA A 77 -5.97 -6.57 -15.22
CA ALA A 77 -6.48 -7.66 -16.02
C ALA A 77 -5.91 -9.02 -15.54
N ARG A 78 -6.70 -10.07 -15.70
CA ARG A 78 -6.26 -11.45 -15.38
C ARG A 78 -5.22 -11.90 -16.41
N GLY A 79 -4.03 -12.25 -15.96
CA GLY A 79 -2.96 -12.82 -16.82
C GLY A 79 -1.73 -11.94 -16.97
N ASP A 80 -1.76 -10.68 -16.59
CA ASP A 80 -0.59 -9.81 -16.56
C ASP A 80 0.11 -9.86 -15.19
N GLU A 81 0.85 -10.95 -14.98
CA GLU A 81 1.73 -11.09 -13.83
C GLU A 81 2.75 -9.94 -13.78
N THR A 82 3.14 -9.45 -14.95
CA THR A 82 4.02 -8.30 -15.13
C THR A 82 3.37 -7.02 -14.61
N ASP A 83 2.12 -6.73 -14.96
CA ASP A 83 1.41 -5.52 -14.50
C ASP A 83 1.14 -5.55 -13.00
N ARG A 84 0.85 -6.76 -12.46
CA ARG A 84 0.69 -6.96 -11.02
C ARG A 84 2.00 -6.72 -10.26
N VAL A 85 3.10 -7.26 -10.76
CA VAL A 85 4.44 -7.06 -10.18
C VAL A 85 4.83 -5.59 -10.30
N ILE A 86 4.63 -4.97 -11.46
CA ILE A 86 4.92 -3.53 -11.68
C ILE A 86 4.04 -2.67 -10.75
N GLY A 87 2.76 -2.96 -10.61
CA GLY A 87 1.86 -2.23 -9.72
C GLY A 87 2.29 -2.30 -8.26
N LEU A 88 2.65 -3.48 -7.80
CA LEU A 88 3.25 -3.69 -6.49
C LEU A 88 4.63 -3.04 -6.41
N GLU A 89 5.47 -3.17 -7.44
CA GLU A 89 6.76 -2.47 -7.54
C GLU A 89 6.62 -0.95 -7.53
N LEU A 90 5.52 -0.37 -7.94
CA LEU A 90 5.22 1.05 -7.81
C LEU A 90 4.71 1.47 -6.42
N GLY A 91 4.27 0.56 -5.54
CA GLY A 91 3.87 0.83 -4.14
C GLY A 91 2.38 1.00 -3.93
N ALA A 92 1.55 0.36 -4.75
CA ALA A 92 0.13 0.23 -4.47
C ALA A 92 -0.10 -0.49 -3.13
N ASP A 93 -1.15 -0.10 -2.42
CA ASP A 93 -1.49 -0.70 -1.12
C ASP A 93 -2.12 -2.08 -1.28
N ASP A 94 -2.84 -2.30 -2.39
CA ASP A 94 -3.45 -3.58 -2.75
C ASP A 94 -3.72 -3.62 -4.27
N TYR A 95 -4.12 -4.79 -4.76
CA TYR A 95 -4.59 -4.97 -6.14
C TYR A 95 -5.77 -5.94 -6.21
N VAL A 96 -6.57 -5.82 -7.26
CA VAL A 96 -7.72 -6.69 -7.54
C VAL A 96 -7.67 -7.08 -9.01
N THR A 97 -7.74 -8.37 -9.31
CA THR A 97 -7.73 -8.86 -10.69
C THR A 97 -9.13 -8.92 -11.29
N LYS A 98 -9.32 -8.35 -12.47
CA LYS A 98 -10.56 -8.49 -13.26
C LYS A 98 -10.64 -9.92 -13.85
N PRO A 99 -11.82 -10.61 -13.85
CA PRO A 99 -13.08 -10.14 -13.27
C PRO A 99 -13.12 -10.31 -11.75
N PHE A 100 -13.63 -9.32 -11.04
CA PHE A 100 -13.72 -9.30 -9.58
C PHE A 100 -15.17 -9.25 -9.10
N SER A 101 -15.38 -9.64 -7.85
CA SER A 101 -16.63 -9.41 -7.16
C SER A 101 -16.65 -7.98 -6.57
N PRO A 102 -17.70 -7.16 -6.80
CA PRO A 102 -17.81 -5.85 -6.15
C PRO A 102 -17.74 -5.91 -4.62
N ARG A 103 -18.21 -7.01 -4.03
CA ARG A 103 -18.09 -7.25 -2.57
C ARG A 103 -16.65 -7.43 -2.13
N GLU A 104 -15.82 -8.06 -2.96
CA GLU A 104 -14.38 -8.19 -2.70
C GLU A 104 -13.72 -6.83 -2.68
N VAL A 105 -13.98 -5.98 -3.69
CA VAL A 105 -13.44 -4.62 -3.75
C VAL A 105 -13.81 -3.81 -2.50
N VAL A 106 -15.09 -3.85 -2.09
CA VAL A 106 -15.54 -3.16 -0.86
C VAL A 106 -14.81 -3.68 0.38
N ALA A 107 -14.62 -5.00 0.50
CA ALA A 107 -13.90 -5.60 1.63
C ALA A 107 -12.44 -5.10 1.67
N ARG A 108 -11.77 -5.03 0.52
CA ARG A 108 -10.40 -4.53 0.39
C ARG A 108 -10.30 -3.03 0.70
N VAL A 109 -11.23 -2.23 0.20
CA VAL A 109 -11.34 -0.80 0.55
C VAL A 109 -11.45 -0.61 2.07
N LYS A 110 -12.35 -1.36 2.72
CA LYS A 110 -12.49 -1.31 4.18
C LYS A 110 -11.22 -1.73 4.91
N ALA A 111 -10.54 -2.76 4.41
CA ALA A 111 -9.29 -3.23 4.98
C ALA A 111 -8.19 -2.16 4.88
N VAL A 112 -8.05 -1.52 3.72
CA VAL A 112 -7.08 -0.45 3.48
C VAL A 112 -7.39 0.77 4.35
N LEU A 113 -8.65 1.24 4.40
CA LEU A 113 -9.06 2.38 5.21
C LEU A 113 -8.94 2.13 6.71
N ARG A 114 -9.28 0.92 7.19
CA ARG A 114 -9.11 0.55 8.60
C ARG A 114 -7.65 0.70 9.03
N ARG A 115 -6.71 0.48 8.15
CA ARG A 115 -5.27 0.66 8.41
C ARG A 115 -4.85 2.11 8.39
N SER A 116 -5.39 2.93 7.48
CA SER A 116 -5.10 4.37 7.43
C SER A 116 -5.74 5.14 8.59
N SER A 117 -6.90 4.67 9.08
CA SER A 117 -7.62 5.25 10.23
C SER A 117 -7.25 4.61 11.58
N ARG A 118 -6.59 3.47 11.57
CA ARG A 118 -5.93 2.96 12.76
C ARG A 118 -4.69 3.82 13.04
N ALA A 119 -4.89 4.91 13.75
CA ALA A 119 -4.00 5.18 14.89
C ALA A 119 -3.85 3.82 15.59
N PRO A 120 -2.66 3.40 16.04
CA PRO A 120 -2.40 2.06 16.52
C PRO A 120 -3.32 1.75 17.72
N HIS A 121 -4.51 1.21 17.45
CA HIS A 121 -5.43 0.70 18.48
C HIS A 121 -5.11 -0.78 18.68
N GLY A 122 -4.27 -1.05 19.64
CA GLY A 122 -3.77 -2.35 20.05
C GLY A 122 -2.25 -2.36 20.04
N ALA A 123 -1.62 -2.73 21.11
CA ALA A 123 -0.19 -2.95 21.41
C ALA A 123 0.85 -1.88 20.95
N ASN A 124 0.60 -1.11 19.90
CA ASN A 124 1.55 -0.13 19.35
C ASN A 124 1.18 1.35 19.64
N ALA A 125 0.00 1.64 20.20
CA ALA A 125 -0.38 3.03 20.54
C ALA A 125 0.44 3.63 21.70
N ASP A 126 0.96 2.75 22.55
CA ASP A 126 1.81 3.10 23.68
C ASP A 126 3.32 3.05 23.35
N LEU A 127 3.67 2.64 22.12
CA LEU A 127 5.06 2.66 21.68
C LEU A 127 5.48 4.11 21.41
N GLY A 128 6.39 4.61 22.20
CA GLY A 128 7.13 5.82 21.89
C GLY A 128 7.94 5.65 20.60
N PRO A 129 8.59 6.70 20.10
CA PRO A 129 9.46 6.59 18.94
C PRO A 129 10.52 5.50 19.12
N LEU A 130 10.67 4.66 18.10
CA LEU A 130 11.69 3.63 18.05
C LEU A 130 12.97 4.21 17.44
N GLU A 131 14.12 4.03 18.09
CA GLU A 131 15.40 4.59 17.65
C GLU A 131 16.44 3.48 17.47
N PHE A 132 17.00 3.39 16.25
CA PHE A 132 18.02 2.41 15.89
C PHE A 132 19.19 3.11 15.18
N GLY A 133 20.12 3.64 15.97
CA GLY A 133 21.21 4.44 15.43
C GLY A 133 20.73 5.71 14.75
N GLU A 134 20.88 5.79 13.43
CA GLU A 134 20.40 6.95 12.64
C GLU A 134 18.94 6.83 12.17
N LEU A 135 18.34 5.64 12.30
CA LEU A 135 16.95 5.38 11.93
C LEU A 135 16.04 5.63 13.11
N ARG A 136 15.05 6.52 12.93
CA ARG A 136 13.99 6.79 13.90
C ARG A 136 12.64 6.55 13.24
N ILE A 137 11.78 5.81 13.93
CA ILE A 137 10.40 5.51 13.52
C ILE A 137 9.47 6.08 14.57
N ASP A 138 8.60 7.00 14.19
CA ASP A 138 7.57 7.58 15.05
C ASP A 138 6.20 6.99 14.71
N PRO A 139 5.68 6.07 15.54
CA PRO A 139 4.40 5.42 15.27
C PRO A 139 3.22 6.39 15.30
N ALA A 140 3.25 7.37 16.21
CA ALA A 140 2.14 8.31 16.39
C ALA A 140 2.05 9.31 15.24
N ALA A 141 3.19 9.84 14.79
CA ALA A 141 3.26 10.73 13.63
C ALA A 141 3.24 9.97 12.28
N ARG A 142 3.39 8.65 12.28
CA ARG A 142 3.65 7.81 11.09
C ARG A 142 4.81 8.35 10.26
N GLU A 143 5.89 8.74 10.92
CA GLU A 143 7.07 9.32 10.30
C GLU A 143 8.30 8.44 10.51
N VAL A 144 9.15 8.41 9.49
CA VAL A 144 10.46 7.77 9.54
C VAL A 144 11.53 8.80 9.18
N THR A 145 12.59 8.83 9.97
CA THR A 145 13.76 9.66 9.67
C THR A 145 15.03 8.80 9.69
N GLY A 146 15.94 9.08 8.77
CA GLY A 146 17.26 8.45 8.70
C GLY A 146 18.34 9.51 8.51
N ALA A 147 19.40 9.47 9.31
CA ALA A 147 20.45 10.48 9.31
C ALA A 147 19.91 11.94 9.36
N GLY A 148 18.86 12.16 10.16
CA GLY A 148 18.20 13.47 10.33
C GLY A 148 17.32 13.90 9.15
N LYS A 149 17.14 13.09 8.11
CA LYS A 149 16.27 13.38 6.98
C LYS A 149 15.01 12.55 7.02
N ARG A 150 13.87 13.16 6.68
CA ARG A 150 12.60 12.43 6.56
C ARG A 150 12.64 11.45 5.39
N ILE A 151 12.29 10.19 5.68
CA ILE A 151 12.16 9.11 4.69
C ILE A 151 10.67 8.96 4.37
N ARG A 152 10.34 9.04 3.08
CA ARG A 152 8.95 8.90 2.61
C ARG A 152 8.62 7.45 2.35
N LEU A 153 7.75 6.89 3.18
CA LEU A 153 7.19 5.55 3.01
C LEU A 153 5.72 5.64 2.60
N THR A 154 5.27 4.71 1.77
CA THR A 154 3.83 4.50 1.57
C THR A 154 3.20 3.96 2.86
N PRO A 155 1.87 4.04 3.04
CA PRO A 155 1.20 3.49 4.22
C PRO A 155 1.60 2.03 4.50
N LYS A 156 1.64 1.20 3.47
CA LYS A 156 1.99 -0.22 3.58
C LYS A 156 3.47 -0.46 3.94
N GLU A 157 4.37 0.32 3.33
CA GLU A 157 5.80 0.25 3.66
C GLU A 157 6.06 0.67 5.12
N PHE A 158 5.34 1.69 5.59
CA PHE A 158 5.43 2.13 6.98
C PHE A 158 4.92 1.05 7.94
N ASP A 159 3.75 0.46 7.67
CA ASP A 159 3.17 -0.58 8.53
C ASP A 159 4.07 -1.82 8.58
N MET A 160 4.69 -2.20 7.46
CA MET A 160 5.65 -3.30 7.40
C MET A 160 6.89 -3.00 8.23
N LEU A 161 7.48 -1.82 8.05
CA LEU A 161 8.65 -1.42 8.82
C LEU A 161 8.34 -1.37 10.32
N LEU A 162 7.22 -0.77 10.69
CA LEU A 162 6.80 -0.67 12.10
C LEU A 162 6.57 -2.04 12.72
N LEU A 163 5.86 -2.94 12.04
CA LEU A 163 5.62 -4.31 12.52
C LEU A 163 6.95 -5.02 12.82
N LEU A 164 7.88 -4.98 11.88
CA LEU A 164 9.18 -5.66 12.02
C LEU A 164 10.05 -4.99 13.08
N ALA A 165 10.11 -3.65 13.12
CA ALA A 165 10.91 -2.90 14.07
C ALA A 165 10.36 -2.95 15.51
N SER A 166 9.07 -3.20 15.68
CA SER A 166 8.47 -3.41 17.01
C SER A 166 8.80 -4.79 17.60
N HIS A 167 9.34 -5.70 16.79
CA HIS A 167 9.72 -7.05 17.22
C HIS A 167 11.18 -7.38 16.78
N PRO A 168 12.19 -6.65 17.29
CA PRO A 168 13.55 -6.84 16.88
C PRO A 168 14.03 -8.29 17.13
N GLY A 169 14.74 -8.87 16.18
CA GLY A 169 15.23 -10.24 16.26
C GLY A 169 14.19 -11.32 15.94
N HIS A 170 12.90 -10.98 15.91
CA HIS A 170 11.86 -11.94 15.54
C HIS A 170 11.83 -12.16 14.02
N VAL A 171 11.74 -13.42 13.59
CA VAL A 171 11.63 -13.79 12.17
C VAL A 171 10.17 -13.95 11.81
N PHE A 172 9.68 -13.11 10.91
CA PHE A 172 8.36 -13.24 10.33
C PHE A 172 8.46 -13.98 8.99
N SER A 173 7.69 -15.03 8.82
CA SER A 173 7.53 -15.66 7.50
C SER A 173 6.77 -14.74 6.54
N ARG A 174 6.90 -15.00 5.22
CA ARG A 174 6.14 -14.23 4.22
C ARG A 174 4.63 -14.35 4.42
N ILE A 175 4.16 -15.53 4.83
CA ILE A 175 2.74 -15.77 5.10
C ILE A 175 2.28 -14.95 6.31
N GLN A 176 3.04 -14.97 7.42
CA GLN A 176 2.70 -14.15 8.59
C GLN A 176 2.67 -12.66 8.25
N LEU A 177 3.65 -12.16 7.49
CA LEU A 177 3.63 -10.75 7.04
C LEU A 177 2.44 -10.46 6.15
N LEU A 178 2.05 -11.40 5.30
CA LEU A 178 0.88 -11.27 4.46
C LEU A 178 -0.40 -11.19 5.31
N ASP A 179 -0.57 -12.11 6.25
CA ASP A 179 -1.73 -12.17 7.15
C ASP A 179 -1.84 -10.92 8.03
N GLU A 180 -0.73 -10.45 8.60
CA GLU A 180 -0.69 -9.27 9.47
C GLU A 180 -0.94 -7.96 8.71
N LEU A 181 -0.43 -7.86 7.48
CA LEU A 181 -0.43 -6.61 6.72
C LEU A 181 -1.50 -6.55 5.62
N TRP A 182 -1.97 -7.68 5.08
CA TRP A 182 -2.92 -7.71 3.95
C TRP A 182 -4.28 -8.33 4.24
N ASP A 183 -4.51 -8.92 5.43
CA ASP A 183 -5.76 -9.59 5.85
C ASP A 183 -6.02 -10.97 5.23
N PHE A 184 -6.79 -11.84 5.95
CA PHE A 184 -7.13 -13.23 5.59
C PHE A 184 -7.89 -13.40 4.25
N ALA A 185 -8.49 -12.34 3.70
CA ALA A 185 -9.15 -12.37 2.39
C ALA A 185 -8.19 -12.18 1.21
N PHE A 186 -6.90 -12.04 1.50
CA PHE A 186 -5.88 -11.81 0.48
C PHE A 186 -5.38 -13.16 -0.05
N ASP A 187 -5.96 -13.61 -1.16
CA ASP A 187 -5.47 -14.74 -1.95
C ASP A 187 -4.19 -14.36 -2.75
N GLY A 188 -3.35 -13.53 -2.09
CA GLY A 188 -2.22 -12.86 -2.71
C GLY A 188 -0.95 -13.69 -2.68
N ASP A 189 -0.18 -13.54 -3.73
CA ASP A 189 1.14 -14.14 -3.88
C ASP A 189 2.11 -13.61 -2.79
N PRO A 190 2.82 -14.49 -2.09
CA PRO A 190 3.90 -14.12 -1.15
C PRO A 190 5.00 -13.25 -1.76
N SER A 191 5.11 -13.13 -3.09
CA SER A 191 6.01 -12.21 -3.78
C SER A 191 5.72 -10.74 -3.45
N THR A 192 4.45 -10.39 -3.14
CA THR A 192 4.03 -9.06 -2.68
C THR A 192 4.87 -8.57 -1.50
N VAL A 193 5.11 -9.44 -0.51
CA VAL A 193 5.96 -9.13 0.65
C VAL A 193 7.39 -8.83 0.21
N THR A 194 7.93 -9.61 -0.72
CA THR A 194 9.31 -9.45 -1.22
C THR A 194 9.51 -8.09 -1.89
N VAL A 195 8.53 -7.65 -2.68
CA VAL A 195 8.55 -6.34 -3.34
C VAL A 195 8.55 -5.20 -2.32
N HIS A 196 7.67 -5.26 -1.33
CA HIS A 196 7.59 -4.22 -0.29
C HIS A 196 8.86 -4.19 0.59
N VAL A 197 9.41 -5.35 0.94
CA VAL A 197 10.70 -5.43 1.66
C VAL A 197 11.81 -4.77 0.86
N ARG A 198 11.93 -5.07 -0.44
CA ARG A 198 12.93 -4.43 -1.32
C ARG A 198 12.81 -2.91 -1.28
N ARG A 199 11.59 -2.37 -1.39
CA ARG A 199 11.34 -0.93 -1.41
C ARG A 199 11.62 -0.24 -0.08
N VAL A 200 11.25 -0.88 1.02
CA VAL A 200 11.62 -0.37 2.34
C VAL A 200 13.13 -0.29 2.44
N ARG A 201 13.86 -1.33 2.02
CA ARG A 201 15.34 -1.32 1.99
C ARG A 201 15.90 -0.17 1.15
N GLU A 202 15.39 0.03 -0.07
CA GLU A 202 15.83 1.11 -0.97
C GLU A 202 15.72 2.50 -0.32
N LYS A 203 14.85 2.64 0.68
CA LYS A 203 14.59 3.90 1.37
C LYS A 203 15.30 4.06 2.71
N ILE A 204 15.46 2.98 3.47
CA ILE A 204 16.03 3.05 4.83
C ILE A 204 17.48 2.55 4.93
N GLU A 205 17.91 1.69 4.02
CA GLU A 205 19.25 1.11 4.07
C GLU A 205 20.25 1.96 3.29
N ARG A 206 21.50 2.01 3.74
CA ARG A 206 22.60 2.61 2.99
C ARG A 206 22.94 1.81 1.73
N ASP A 207 22.88 0.48 1.84
CA ASP A 207 23.04 -0.47 0.74
C ASP A 207 21.89 -1.49 0.78
N PRO A 208 20.90 -1.39 -0.10
CA PRO A 208 19.75 -2.32 -0.15
C PRO A 208 20.15 -3.77 -0.43
N SER A 209 21.32 -4.01 -1.05
CA SER A 209 21.83 -5.35 -1.37
C SER A 209 22.52 -6.01 -0.15
N ALA A 210 22.98 -5.21 0.79
CA ALA A 210 23.59 -5.63 2.05
C ALA A 210 22.86 -4.98 3.25
N PRO A 211 21.57 -5.30 3.45
CA PRO A 211 20.73 -4.62 4.42
C PRO A 211 21.20 -4.87 5.86
N ARG A 212 21.22 -3.80 6.64
CA ARG A 212 21.60 -3.86 8.06
C ARG A 212 20.38 -4.11 8.95
N HIS A 213 19.30 -3.36 8.71
CA HIS A 213 18.11 -3.40 9.57
C HIS A 213 17.09 -4.44 9.10
N LEU A 214 16.76 -4.48 7.83
CA LEU A 214 15.72 -5.35 7.31
C LEU A 214 16.34 -6.59 6.64
N VAL A 215 16.70 -7.59 7.44
CA VAL A 215 17.50 -8.74 7.02
C VAL A 215 16.64 -9.89 6.49
N THR A 216 17.14 -10.58 5.43
CA THR A 216 16.53 -11.83 4.94
C THR A 216 17.07 -13.00 5.73
N VAL A 217 16.18 -13.80 6.32
CA VAL A 217 16.50 -15.10 6.89
C VAL A 217 16.11 -16.17 5.87
N TRP A 218 17.12 -16.70 5.16
CA TRP A 218 16.91 -17.62 4.04
C TRP A 218 16.07 -18.83 4.43
N GLY A 219 15.07 -19.15 3.62
CA GLY A 219 14.14 -20.24 3.89
C GLY A 219 13.06 -19.93 4.95
N ALA A 220 13.20 -18.87 5.75
CA ALA A 220 12.27 -18.54 6.82
C ALA A 220 11.45 -17.26 6.55
N GLY A 221 12.09 -16.14 6.20
CA GLY A 221 11.38 -14.89 6.00
C GLY A 221 12.25 -13.64 6.20
N TYR A 222 11.75 -12.68 6.98
CA TYR A 222 12.42 -11.41 7.23
C TYR A 222 12.47 -11.09 8.72
N ARG A 223 13.49 -10.35 9.12
CA ARG A 223 13.74 -9.94 10.49
C ARG A 223 14.26 -8.50 10.51
N PHE A 224 13.92 -7.77 11.55
CA PHE A 224 14.53 -6.48 11.84
C PHE A 224 15.67 -6.64 12.84
N ASP A 225 16.85 -6.15 12.45
CA ASP A 225 18.04 -6.06 13.32
C ASP A 225 18.29 -4.60 13.68
N PRO A 226 18.47 -4.25 14.98
CA PRO A 226 18.67 -2.89 15.47
C PRO A 226 19.89 -2.16 14.92
#